data_b2963c08c4b658e374bfaf5b593f5fda
#
_entry.id   b2963c08c4b658e374bfaf5b593f5fda
#
_cell.length_a   1.000
_cell.length_b   1.000
_cell.length_c   1.000
_cell.angle_alpha   90.00
_cell.angle_beta   90.00
_cell.angle_gamma   90.00
#
_symmetry.space_group_name_H-M   'P 1'
#
loop_
_entity.id
_entity.type
_entity.pdbx_description
1 polymer ?
#
loop_
_entity_poly.entity_id
_entity_poly.type
_entity_poly.pdbx_seq_one_letter_code
_entity_poly.pdbx_strand_id
1 'polypeptide(L)'
;MSMIKHGASTSSARTALVAACMLCVILSACGEGMAKGRVRSALVEAGLFEGNADCMAERMTDRLSWSQLMKLNKLKGERRSLADYLAAARKIDDPEIWGVTGSAAALCATGLAPERK
;
A
#
# COMPACT_ATOMS: atom_id res chain seq x y z
N MET A 1 -6.94 -40.43 34.63
CA MET A 1 -7.40 -40.59 33.25
C MET A 1 -7.93 -39.28 32.64
N SER A 2 -8.59 -38.39 33.36
CA SER A 2 -9.05 -37.09 32.85
C SER A 2 -7.92 -36.11 32.51
N MET A 3 -6.74 -36.24 33.11
CA MET A 3 -5.59 -35.37 32.85
C MET A 3 -5.01 -35.51 31.44
N ILE A 4 -5.11 -36.68 30.81
CA ILE A 4 -4.58 -36.94 29.46
C ILE A 4 -5.39 -36.15 28.39
N LYS A 5 -6.69 -35.96 28.59
CA LYS A 5 -7.54 -35.17 27.67
C LYS A 5 -7.23 -33.69 27.72
N HIS A 6 -6.81 -33.15 28.85
CA HIS A 6 -6.43 -31.74 28.98
C HIS A 6 -5.13 -31.38 28.28
N GLY A 7 -4.17 -32.29 28.30
CA GLY A 7 -2.89 -32.08 27.59
C GLY A 7 -3.02 -32.05 26.08
N ALA A 8 -3.90 -32.89 25.51
CA ALA A 8 -4.18 -32.92 24.09
C ALA A 8 -4.91 -31.66 23.62
N SER A 9 -5.81 -31.12 24.43
CA SER A 9 -6.58 -29.92 24.13
C SER A 9 -5.72 -28.66 24.05
N THR A 10 -4.77 -28.50 24.97
CA THR A 10 -3.84 -27.35 24.98
C THR A 10 -2.88 -27.36 23.81
N SER A 11 -2.42 -28.50 23.39
CA SER A 11 -1.53 -28.62 22.22
C SER A 11 -2.26 -28.26 20.92
N SER A 12 -3.48 -28.72 20.77
CA SER A 12 -4.32 -28.44 19.60
C SER A 12 -4.66 -26.94 19.49
N ALA A 13 -4.98 -26.29 20.62
CA ALA A 13 -5.27 -24.87 20.64
C ALA A 13 -4.07 -24.00 20.24
N ARG A 14 -2.88 -24.36 20.68
CA ARG A 14 -1.64 -23.65 20.31
C ARG A 14 -1.32 -23.79 18.82
N THR A 15 -1.49 -24.97 18.28
CA THR A 15 -1.27 -25.23 16.85
C THR A 15 -2.27 -24.45 15.98
N ALA A 16 -3.53 -24.41 16.38
CA ALA A 16 -4.56 -23.63 15.68
C ALA A 16 -4.29 -22.13 15.74
N LEU A 17 -3.80 -21.61 16.86
CA LEU A 17 -3.46 -20.19 17.02
C LEU A 17 -2.30 -19.78 16.12
N VAL A 18 -1.24 -20.60 16.05
CA VAL A 18 -0.08 -20.35 15.18
C VAL A 18 -0.48 -20.39 13.71
N ALA A 19 -1.31 -21.34 13.31
CA ALA A 19 -1.83 -21.43 11.94
C ALA A 19 -2.68 -20.21 11.58
N ALA A 20 -3.54 -19.71 12.48
CA ALA A 20 -4.34 -18.51 12.26
C ALA A 20 -3.48 -17.26 12.12
N CYS A 21 -2.42 -17.10 12.91
CA CYS A 21 -1.48 -15.98 12.80
C CYS A 21 -0.72 -15.99 11.48
N MET A 22 -0.28 -17.15 11.02
CA MET A 22 0.38 -17.29 9.71
C MET A 22 -0.53 -16.89 8.55
N LEU A 23 -1.80 -17.28 8.62
CA LEU A 23 -2.78 -16.93 7.59
C LEU A 23 -3.02 -15.41 7.52
N CYS A 24 -3.08 -14.73 8.66
CA CYS A 24 -3.22 -13.28 8.72
C CYS A 24 -2.06 -12.54 8.05
N VAL A 25 -0.83 -13.01 8.24
CA VAL A 25 0.37 -12.41 7.62
C VAL A 25 0.33 -12.53 6.09
N ILE A 26 -0.08 -13.68 5.58
CA ILE A 26 -0.20 -13.91 4.13
C ILE A 26 -1.26 -12.99 3.50
N LEU A 27 -2.40 -12.81 4.16
CA LEU A 27 -3.47 -11.92 3.70
C LEU A 27 -3.05 -10.46 3.67
N SER A 28 -2.26 -10.00 4.64
CA SER A 28 -1.73 -8.64 4.68
C SER A 28 -0.76 -8.37 3.52
N ALA A 29 0.14 -9.30 3.23
CA ALA A 29 1.07 -9.19 2.11
C ALA A 29 0.36 -9.11 0.75
N CYS A 30 -0.71 -9.88 0.54
CA CYS A 30 -1.53 -9.82 -0.67
C CYS A 30 -2.23 -8.45 -0.82
N GLY A 31 -2.73 -7.88 0.27
CA GLY A 31 -3.39 -6.56 0.29
C GLY A 31 -2.44 -5.44 -0.13
N GLU A 32 -1.21 -5.45 0.35
CA GLU A 32 -0.19 -4.46 -0.02
C GLU A 32 0.18 -4.52 -1.50
N GLY A 33 0.35 -5.70 -2.05
CA GLY A 33 0.62 -5.90 -3.48
C GLY A 33 -0.50 -5.37 -4.36
N MET A 34 -1.76 -5.59 -3.98
CA MET A 34 -2.92 -5.06 -4.70
C MET A 34 -3.00 -3.54 -4.63
N ALA A 35 -2.73 -2.94 -3.47
CA ALA A 35 -2.72 -1.50 -3.29
C ALA A 35 -1.65 -0.85 -4.16
N LYS A 36 -0.43 -1.38 -4.15
CA LYS A 36 0.68 -0.92 -4.99
C LYS A 36 0.31 -0.99 -6.47
N GLY A 37 -0.26 -2.10 -6.93
CA GLY A 37 -0.68 -2.29 -8.32
C GLY A 37 -1.70 -1.25 -8.77
N ARG A 38 -2.68 -0.93 -7.94
CA ARG A 38 -3.70 0.09 -8.24
C ARG A 38 -3.11 1.50 -8.32
N VAL A 39 -2.25 1.86 -7.38
CA VAL A 39 -1.56 3.15 -7.39
C VAL A 39 -0.68 3.27 -8.63
N ARG A 40 0.09 2.24 -8.93
CA ARG A 40 0.93 2.19 -10.14
C ARG A 40 0.11 2.39 -11.41
N SER A 41 -1.00 1.67 -11.55
CA SER A 41 -1.88 1.80 -12.72
C SER A 41 -2.44 3.22 -12.86
N ALA A 42 -2.88 3.83 -11.77
CA ALA A 42 -3.38 5.20 -11.78
C ALA A 42 -2.30 6.21 -12.21
N LEU A 43 -1.05 6.01 -11.79
CA LEU A 43 0.07 6.86 -12.17
C LEU A 43 0.46 6.69 -13.64
N VAL A 44 0.44 5.46 -14.15
CA VAL A 44 0.67 5.19 -15.59
C VAL A 44 -0.44 5.82 -16.43
N GLU A 45 -1.68 5.72 -16.01
CA GLU A 45 -2.82 6.40 -16.68
C GLU A 45 -2.66 7.93 -16.67
N ALA A 46 -2.03 8.47 -15.64
CA ALA A 46 -1.68 9.89 -15.56
C ALA A 46 -0.47 10.28 -16.44
N GLY A 47 0.10 9.34 -17.17
CA GLY A 47 1.19 9.60 -18.13
C GLY A 47 2.59 9.41 -17.60
N LEU A 48 2.77 8.79 -16.42
CA LEU A 48 4.09 8.47 -15.90
C LEU A 48 4.70 7.26 -16.59
N PHE A 49 6.03 7.28 -16.74
CA PHE A 49 6.78 6.08 -17.13
C PHE A 49 6.62 4.99 -16.06
N GLU A 50 6.58 3.76 -16.50
CA GLU A 50 6.37 2.60 -15.62
C GLU A 50 7.34 2.55 -14.44
N GLY A 51 8.63 2.86 -14.66
CA GLY A 51 9.63 2.90 -13.60
C GLY A 51 9.34 3.96 -12.54
N ASN A 52 8.95 5.15 -12.95
CA ASN A 52 8.58 6.22 -12.02
C ASN A 52 7.27 5.92 -11.31
N ALA A 53 6.30 5.35 -12.01
CA ALA A 53 5.04 4.92 -11.41
C ALA A 53 5.25 3.83 -10.35
N ASP A 54 6.13 2.89 -10.61
CA ASP A 54 6.52 1.82 -9.68
C ASP A 54 7.19 2.39 -8.43
N CYS A 55 8.14 3.28 -8.60
CA CYS A 55 8.83 3.98 -7.52
C CYS A 55 7.84 4.75 -6.62
N MET A 56 6.98 5.56 -7.23
CA MET A 56 5.98 6.33 -6.50
C MET A 56 4.97 5.44 -5.77
N ALA A 57 4.47 4.40 -6.45
CA ALA A 57 3.50 3.47 -5.87
C ALA A 57 4.07 2.78 -4.64
N GLU A 58 5.33 2.36 -4.70
CA GLU A 58 6.01 1.75 -3.57
C GLU A 58 6.12 2.70 -2.38
N ARG A 59 6.58 3.92 -2.59
CA ARG A 59 6.71 4.92 -1.53
C ARG A 59 5.36 5.32 -0.93
N MET A 60 4.35 5.48 -1.76
CA MET A 60 3.01 5.83 -1.31
C MET A 60 2.37 4.72 -0.49
N THR A 61 2.47 3.47 -0.92
CA THR A 61 1.91 2.33 -0.19
C THR A 61 2.62 2.04 1.13
N ASP A 62 3.90 2.39 1.24
CA ASP A 62 4.64 2.25 2.49
C ASP A 62 4.25 3.28 3.55
N ARG A 63 3.85 4.46 3.13
CA ARG A 63 3.66 5.60 4.03
C ARG A 63 2.20 5.98 4.26
N LEU A 64 1.32 5.66 3.32
CA LEU A 64 -0.10 5.94 3.40
C LEU A 64 -0.89 4.71 3.87
N SER A 65 -1.91 4.95 4.67
CA SER A 65 -2.83 3.90 5.09
C SER A 65 -3.73 3.47 3.91
N TRP A 66 -4.36 2.32 4.03
CA TRP A 66 -5.32 1.83 3.05
C TRP A 66 -6.44 2.85 2.80
N SER A 67 -6.97 3.46 3.85
CA SER A 67 -8.03 4.46 3.72
C SER A 67 -7.58 5.69 2.94
N GLN A 68 -6.34 6.14 3.15
CA GLN A 68 -5.74 7.24 2.40
C GLN A 68 -5.54 6.90 0.93
N LEU A 69 -5.05 5.69 0.64
CA LEU A 69 -4.91 5.19 -0.74
C LEU A 69 -6.27 5.10 -1.45
N MET A 70 -7.31 4.71 -0.72
CA MET A 70 -8.67 4.69 -1.27
C MET A 70 -9.19 6.08 -1.59
N LYS A 71 -8.86 7.09 -0.80
CA LYS A 71 -9.19 8.48 -1.12
C LYS A 71 -8.54 8.91 -2.44
N LEU A 72 -7.27 8.57 -2.64
CA LEU A 72 -6.57 8.83 -3.91
C LEU A 72 -7.21 8.08 -5.09
N ASN A 73 -7.59 6.83 -4.88
CA ASN A 73 -8.22 6.02 -5.92
C ASN A 73 -9.62 6.54 -6.33
N LYS A 74 -10.29 7.25 -5.44
CA LYS A 74 -11.61 7.86 -5.70
C LYS A 74 -11.51 9.22 -6.39
N LEU A 75 -10.33 9.74 -6.63
CA LEU A 75 -10.18 10.99 -7.35
C LEU A 75 -10.78 10.86 -8.75
N LYS A 76 -11.77 11.69 -9.00
CA LYS A 76 -12.44 11.78 -10.30
C LYS A 76 -11.93 13.01 -11.04
N GLY A 77 -11.80 12.90 -12.33
CA GLY A 77 -11.38 13.98 -13.19
C GLY A 77 -10.30 13.56 -14.17
N GLU A 78 -9.98 14.44 -15.09
CA GLU A 78 -8.92 14.21 -16.06
C GLU A 78 -7.55 14.26 -15.37
N ARG A 79 -6.86 13.15 -15.38
CA ARG A 79 -5.51 13.01 -14.85
C ARG A 79 -4.60 12.56 -15.97
N ARG A 80 -4.27 13.49 -16.84
CA ARG A 80 -3.44 13.21 -18.03
C ARG A 80 -1.97 13.45 -17.81
N SER A 81 -1.59 14.00 -16.66
CA SER A 81 -0.21 14.30 -16.31
C SER A 81 0.01 14.13 -14.82
N LEU A 82 1.28 14.04 -14.42
CA LEU A 82 1.66 14.03 -13.00
C LEU A 82 1.17 15.31 -12.30
N ALA A 83 1.26 16.46 -12.97
CA ALA A 83 0.79 17.72 -12.43
C ALA A 83 -0.71 17.69 -12.13
N ASP A 84 -1.53 17.13 -13.00
CA ASP A 84 -2.96 16.95 -12.79
C ASP A 84 -3.24 16.02 -11.61
N TYR A 85 -2.48 14.93 -11.49
CA TYR A 85 -2.60 14.00 -10.39
C TYR A 85 -2.27 14.66 -9.04
N LEU A 86 -1.19 15.43 -8.98
CA LEU A 86 -0.80 16.16 -7.78
C LEU A 86 -1.80 17.27 -7.43
N ALA A 87 -2.32 17.97 -8.42
CA ALA A 87 -3.36 18.98 -8.22
C ALA A 87 -4.64 18.37 -7.65
N ALA A 88 -5.04 17.19 -8.15
CA ALA A 88 -6.17 16.45 -7.63
C ALA A 88 -5.93 15.95 -6.20
N ALA A 89 -4.74 15.45 -5.90
CA ALA A 89 -4.35 15.01 -4.56
C ALA A 89 -4.40 16.15 -3.53
N ARG A 90 -4.06 17.36 -3.95
CA ARG A 90 -4.15 18.57 -3.10
C ARG A 90 -5.56 18.91 -2.65
N LYS A 91 -6.56 18.53 -3.43
CA LYS A 91 -7.98 18.78 -3.11
C LYS A 91 -8.51 17.85 -2.02
N ILE A 92 -7.78 16.79 -1.70
CA ILE A 92 -8.11 15.91 -0.58
C ILE A 92 -7.75 16.65 0.70
N ASP A 93 -8.69 16.70 1.65
CA ASP A 93 -8.48 17.34 2.94
C ASP A 93 -7.67 16.42 3.87
N ASP A 94 -6.43 16.16 3.47
CA ASP A 94 -5.48 15.33 4.20
C ASP A 94 -4.05 15.74 3.83
N PRO A 95 -3.38 16.55 4.69
CA PRO A 95 -2.03 17.03 4.42
C PRO A 95 -0.99 15.92 4.27
N GLU A 96 -1.17 14.78 4.92
CA GLU A 96 -0.26 13.65 4.81
C GLU A 96 -0.30 13.03 3.41
N ILE A 97 -1.48 12.87 2.84
CA ILE A 97 -1.64 12.38 1.46
C ILE A 97 -0.89 13.29 0.50
N TRP A 98 -1.11 14.58 0.59
CA TRP A 98 -0.43 15.56 -0.26
C TRP A 98 1.09 15.52 -0.08
N GLY A 99 1.57 15.54 1.17
CA GLY A 99 2.99 15.54 1.49
C GLY A 99 3.71 14.29 1.00
N VAL A 100 3.13 13.11 1.22
CA VAL A 100 3.71 11.83 0.77
C VAL A 100 3.69 11.74 -0.76
N THR A 101 2.59 12.08 -1.40
CA THR A 101 2.45 12.02 -2.86
C THR A 101 3.43 12.99 -3.54
N GLY A 102 3.49 14.22 -3.05
CA GLY A 102 4.40 15.24 -3.59
C GLY A 102 5.88 14.88 -3.41
N SER A 103 6.26 14.39 -2.22
CA SER A 103 7.64 13.95 -1.97
C SER A 103 8.01 12.72 -2.79
N ALA A 104 7.10 11.77 -2.94
CA ALA A 104 7.31 10.60 -3.78
C ALA A 104 7.54 11.02 -5.25
N ALA A 105 6.74 11.94 -5.77
CA ALA A 105 6.91 12.46 -7.12
C ALA A 105 8.29 13.11 -7.31
N ALA A 106 8.70 13.97 -6.39
CA ALA A 106 9.98 14.66 -6.46
C ALA A 106 11.17 13.69 -6.37
N LEU A 107 11.14 12.77 -5.40
CA LEU A 107 12.24 11.82 -5.20
C LEU A 107 12.35 10.80 -6.33
N CYS A 108 11.24 10.29 -6.83
CA CYS A 108 11.26 9.32 -7.92
C CYS A 108 11.66 9.96 -9.26
N ALA A 109 11.23 11.20 -9.52
CA ALA A 109 11.59 11.92 -10.74
C ALA A 109 13.07 12.30 -10.80
N THR A 110 13.68 12.58 -9.65
CA THR A 110 15.11 12.99 -9.56
C THR A 110 16.07 11.82 -9.40
N GLY A 111 15.57 10.60 -9.23
CA GLY A 111 16.39 9.42 -8.96
C GLY A 111 17.00 9.38 -7.56
N LEU A 112 16.58 10.26 -6.65
CA LEU A 112 17.07 10.31 -5.27
C LEU A 112 16.37 9.34 -4.34
N ALA A 113 15.34 8.65 -4.79
CA ALA A 113 14.67 7.62 -4.00
C ALA A 113 15.64 6.45 -3.78
N PRO A 114 15.80 5.98 -2.52
CA PRO A 114 16.65 4.82 -2.27
C PRO A 114 16.10 3.59 -2.98
N GLU A 115 16.96 2.88 -3.68
CA GLU A 115 16.59 1.61 -4.28
C GLU A 115 16.24 0.61 -3.17
N ARG A 116 15.11 -0.02 -3.30
CA ARG A 116 14.73 -1.14 -2.45
C ARG A 116 15.25 -2.44 -3.03
N LYS A 117 15.96 -3.11 -2.19
CA LYS A 117 16.38 -4.47 -2.48
C LYS A 117 15.31 -5.47 -2.05
#